data_ccfa812508f62a65b1b49b95cc205379
#
_entry.id   ccfa812508f62a65b1b49b95cc205379
#
_cell.length_a   1.000
_cell.length_b   1.000
_cell.length_c   1.000
_cell.angle_alpha   90.00
_cell.angle_beta   90.00
_cell.angle_gamma   90.00
#
_symmetry.space_group_name_H-M   'P 1'
#
loop_
_entity.id
_entity.type
_entity.pdbx_description
1 polymer ?
#
loop_
_entity_poly.entity_id
_entity_poly.type
_entity_poly.pdbx_seq_one_letter_code
_entity_poly.pdbx_strand_id
1 'polypeptide(L)'
;MWFWLSLIALLCWSGSDLFSKIGCRDASDKYSHLKMVMAVGVVMGLHACYEIFVGGTVINLSIILTYLPVSILYILSMALGYLGLRYIELSVSSPICNASGALVAVLTFLFVGLDDYSPLALLAVALACVGVIGLGVVDSTEDSELRAARQQAGNYKYAKSWVAIALPVAYCILDAAGTFADNRVLEQLSEVVEDYEASANAAYELTFLFAAVVCFIYVVVIKKDRLVPKMEAPKYIGAVCETAGQFAYIYAISDTAHLAMSAPIIASYCAASVLWSRIFLKEKLSWKHYAMILLIVSGIVIMGVLDL
;
A
#
# COMPACT_ATOMS: atom_id res chain seq x y z
N MET A 1 6.95 -17.68 9.45
CA MET A 1 5.54 -17.18 9.40
C MET A 1 5.45 -15.85 8.67
N TRP A 2 6.40 -14.96 8.85
CA TRP A 2 6.52 -13.67 8.17
C TRP A 2 6.36 -13.73 6.64
N PHE A 3 6.96 -14.73 5.97
CA PHE A 3 6.91 -14.88 4.51
C PHE A 3 5.49 -15.07 3.97
N TRP A 4 4.71 -15.98 4.58
CA TRP A 4 3.32 -16.24 4.15
C TRP A 4 2.41 -15.06 4.42
N LEU A 5 2.60 -14.35 5.53
CA LEU A 5 1.88 -13.13 5.86
C LEU A 5 2.21 -12.02 4.85
N SER A 6 3.48 -11.88 4.46
CA SER A 6 3.91 -10.96 3.40
C SER A 6 3.23 -11.26 2.06
N LEU A 7 3.08 -12.55 1.69
CA LEU A 7 2.38 -12.94 0.47
C LEU A 7 0.86 -12.67 0.55
N ILE A 8 0.24 -12.88 1.72
CA ILE A 8 -1.18 -12.56 1.92
C ILE A 8 -1.39 -11.05 1.78
N ALA A 9 -0.55 -10.23 2.42
CA ALA A 9 -0.58 -8.79 2.30
C ALA A 9 -0.41 -8.33 0.83
N LEU A 10 0.57 -8.91 0.11
CA LEU A 10 0.80 -8.66 -1.31
C LEU A 10 -0.46 -8.91 -2.15
N LEU A 11 -1.10 -10.08 -1.98
CA LEU A 11 -2.29 -10.43 -2.76
C LEU A 11 -3.48 -9.53 -2.40
N CYS A 12 -3.70 -9.27 -1.14
CA CYS A 12 -4.79 -8.40 -0.68
C CYS A 12 -4.60 -6.96 -1.16
N TRP A 13 -3.41 -6.39 -1.00
CA TRP A 13 -3.15 -5.00 -1.43
C TRP A 13 -3.14 -4.84 -2.95
N SER A 14 -2.73 -5.86 -3.70
CA SER A 14 -2.90 -5.81 -5.17
C SER A 14 -4.38 -5.78 -5.59
N GLY A 15 -5.24 -6.46 -4.84
CA GLY A 15 -6.70 -6.37 -5.02
C GLY A 15 -7.24 -5.00 -4.62
N SER A 16 -6.77 -4.44 -3.49
CA SER A 16 -7.10 -3.08 -3.08
C SER A 16 -6.75 -2.05 -4.15
N ASP A 17 -5.55 -2.11 -4.72
CA ASP A 17 -5.09 -1.25 -5.79
C ASP A 17 -6.03 -1.27 -7.02
N LEU A 18 -6.41 -2.47 -7.46
CA LEU A 18 -7.32 -2.64 -8.59
C LEU A 18 -8.68 -1.97 -8.32
N PHE A 19 -9.29 -2.28 -7.18
CA PHE A 19 -10.62 -1.77 -6.85
C PHE A 19 -10.60 -0.29 -6.49
N SER A 20 -9.52 0.21 -5.88
CA SER A 20 -9.28 1.65 -5.65
C SER A 20 -9.17 2.41 -6.97
N LYS A 21 -8.47 1.84 -7.96
CA LYS A 21 -8.42 2.42 -9.31
C LYS A 21 -9.79 2.46 -9.97
N ILE A 22 -10.54 1.35 -9.92
CA ILE A 22 -11.91 1.31 -10.45
C ILE A 22 -12.79 2.35 -9.75
N GLY A 23 -12.69 2.47 -8.43
CA GLY A 23 -13.48 3.41 -7.62
C GLY A 23 -13.11 4.89 -7.80
N CYS A 24 -11.83 5.18 -8.15
CA CYS A 24 -11.35 6.55 -8.26
C CYS A 24 -11.29 7.10 -9.68
N ARG A 25 -11.40 6.27 -10.72
CA ARG A 25 -11.19 6.66 -12.12
C ARG A 25 -12.28 7.53 -12.75
N ASP A 26 -13.49 7.58 -12.16
CA ASP A 26 -14.59 8.34 -12.76
C ASP A 26 -14.42 9.84 -12.53
N ALA A 27 -14.36 10.60 -13.65
CA ALA A 27 -14.21 12.06 -13.64
C ALA A 27 -15.38 12.77 -12.97
N SER A 28 -16.58 12.21 -13.10
CA SER A 28 -17.81 12.80 -12.55
C SER A 28 -17.81 12.79 -11.02
N ASP A 29 -17.10 11.84 -10.39
CA ASP A 29 -16.93 11.77 -8.93
C ASP A 29 -15.73 12.62 -8.49
N LYS A 30 -15.96 13.90 -8.27
CA LYS A 30 -14.90 14.88 -7.91
C LYS A 30 -14.14 14.52 -6.65
N TYR A 31 -14.78 13.88 -5.69
CA TYR A 31 -14.23 13.54 -4.37
C TYR A 31 -13.97 12.03 -4.22
N SER A 32 -13.85 11.28 -5.31
CA SER A 32 -13.66 9.83 -5.31
C SER A 32 -12.53 9.36 -4.40
N HIS A 33 -11.39 10.06 -4.37
CA HIS A 33 -10.24 9.78 -3.51
C HIS A 33 -10.58 9.92 -2.01
N LEU A 34 -11.33 10.97 -1.61
CA LEU A 34 -11.77 11.12 -0.21
C LEU A 34 -12.84 10.08 0.16
N LYS A 35 -13.73 9.74 -0.78
CA LYS A 35 -14.69 8.66 -0.59
C LYS A 35 -13.99 7.29 -0.47
N MET A 36 -12.83 7.10 -1.11
CA MET A 36 -12.01 5.91 -0.90
C MET A 36 -11.46 5.86 0.54
N VAL A 37 -10.91 6.97 1.05
CA VAL A 37 -10.50 7.09 2.47
C VAL A 37 -11.68 6.79 3.41
N MET A 38 -12.89 7.29 3.08
CA MET A 38 -14.09 6.98 3.85
C MET A 38 -14.39 5.47 3.86
N ALA A 39 -14.34 4.81 2.71
CA ALA A 39 -14.63 3.39 2.60
C ALA A 39 -13.63 2.55 3.41
N VAL A 40 -12.33 2.84 3.27
CA VAL A 40 -11.27 2.15 4.02
C VAL A 40 -11.44 2.36 5.53
N GLY A 41 -11.60 3.59 5.98
CA GLY A 41 -11.74 3.85 7.41
C GLY A 41 -13.03 3.28 8.03
N VAL A 42 -14.11 3.16 7.26
CA VAL A 42 -15.34 2.47 7.73
C VAL A 42 -15.09 0.97 7.89
N VAL A 43 -14.47 0.32 6.91
CA VAL A 43 -14.20 -1.13 6.97
C VAL A 43 -13.19 -1.45 8.07
N MET A 44 -12.09 -0.70 8.14
CA MET A 44 -11.09 -0.81 9.22
C MET A 44 -11.71 -0.54 10.60
N GLY A 45 -12.54 0.50 10.72
CA GLY A 45 -13.22 0.78 11.98
C GLY A 45 -14.16 -0.32 12.43
N LEU A 46 -14.85 -0.99 11.51
CA LEU A 46 -15.67 -2.16 11.83
C LEU A 46 -14.81 -3.34 12.28
N HIS A 47 -13.65 -3.57 11.64
CA HIS A 47 -12.71 -4.59 12.04
C HIS A 47 -12.12 -4.29 13.43
N ALA A 48 -11.68 -3.06 13.68
CA ALA A 48 -11.20 -2.64 15.01
C ALA A 48 -12.27 -2.85 16.10
N CYS A 49 -13.53 -2.52 15.82
CA CYS A 49 -14.62 -2.81 16.77
C CYS A 49 -14.75 -4.32 17.04
N TYR A 50 -14.64 -5.15 16.01
CA TYR A 50 -14.68 -6.61 16.19
C TYR A 50 -13.51 -7.08 17.06
N GLU A 51 -12.28 -6.67 16.77
CA GLU A 51 -11.08 -7.03 17.52
C GLU A 51 -11.17 -6.58 18.98
N ILE A 52 -11.65 -5.38 19.26
CA ILE A 52 -11.76 -4.84 20.61
C ILE A 52 -12.88 -5.55 21.40
N PHE A 53 -14.08 -5.68 20.84
CA PHE A 53 -15.26 -6.14 21.59
C PHE A 53 -15.45 -7.67 21.55
N VAL A 54 -14.93 -8.36 20.54
CA VAL A 54 -15.06 -9.81 20.37
C VAL A 54 -13.71 -10.49 20.54
N GLY A 55 -12.65 -9.98 19.93
CA GLY A 55 -11.29 -10.48 20.03
C GLY A 55 -10.65 -10.22 21.41
N GLY A 56 -11.12 -9.19 22.12
CA GLY A 56 -10.57 -8.83 23.43
C GLY A 56 -9.27 -8.04 23.36
N THR A 57 -8.94 -7.49 22.18
CA THR A 57 -7.72 -6.70 21.95
C THR A 57 -7.66 -5.50 22.90
N VAL A 58 -6.53 -5.36 23.58
CA VAL A 58 -6.29 -4.27 24.54
C VAL A 58 -6.03 -2.97 23.79
N ILE A 59 -6.86 -1.98 24.03
CA ILE A 59 -6.69 -0.64 23.47
C ILE A 59 -6.88 0.42 24.55
N ASN A 60 -6.02 1.43 24.55
CA ASN A 60 -6.12 2.59 25.40
C ASN A 60 -5.53 3.83 24.70
N LEU A 61 -5.74 5.00 25.29
CA LEU A 61 -5.28 6.26 24.71
C LEU A 61 -3.75 6.31 24.54
N SER A 62 -2.98 5.69 25.44
CA SER A 62 -1.53 5.66 25.33
C SER A 62 -1.09 4.88 24.08
N ILE A 63 -1.66 3.70 23.82
CA ILE A 63 -1.38 2.89 22.62
C ILE A 63 -1.72 3.69 21.37
N ILE A 64 -2.91 4.32 21.31
CA ILE A 64 -3.33 5.13 20.18
C ILE A 64 -2.35 6.29 19.94
N LEU A 65 -1.93 7.02 20.98
CA LEU A 65 -1.00 8.14 20.83
C LEU A 65 0.41 7.70 20.46
N THR A 66 0.86 6.54 20.95
CA THR A 66 2.16 5.96 20.57
C THR A 66 2.19 5.57 19.10
N TYR A 67 1.10 5.02 18.58
CA TYR A 67 1.00 4.60 17.17
C TYR A 67 0.55 5.73 16.23
N LEU A 68 0.05 6.84 16.75
CA LEU A 68 -0.50 7.96 15.96
C LEU A 68 0.45 8.52 14.89
N PRO A 69 1.75 8.72 15.15
CA PRO A 69 2.68 9.22 14.11
C PRO A 69 2.75 8.28 12.90
N VAL A 70 2.79 6.97 13.13
CA VAL A 70 2.76 5.93 12.06
C VAL A 70 1.45 5.99 11.30
N SER A 71 0.32 6.03 12.02
CA SER A 71 -1.01 6.15 11.42
C SER A 71 -1.13 7.37 10.51
N ILE A 72 -0.61 8.53 10.94
CA ILE A 72 -0.65 9.76 10.13
C ILE A 72 0.16 9.60 8.85
N LEU A 73 1.36 9.02 8.92
CA LEU A 73 2.19 8.79 7.74
C LEU A 73 1.49 7.90 6.72
N TYR A 74 0.90 6.78 7.15
CA TYR A 74 0.17 5.87 6.27
C TYR A 74 -1.13 6.47 5.71
N ILE A 75 -1.93 7.14 6.53
CA ILE A 75 -3.18 7.75 6.06
C ILE A 75 -2.90 8.84 5.02
N LEU A 76 -1.85 9.65 5.23
CA LEU A 76 -1.44 10.67 4.26
C LEU A 76 -0.91 10.04 2.98
N SER A 77 -0.06 9.00 3.07
CA SER A 77 0.44 8.30 1.88
C SER A 77 -0.72 7.73 1.06
N MET A 78 -1.63 7.00 1.70
CA MET A 78 -2.80 6.41 1.04
C MET A 78 -3.72 7.47 0.40
N ALA A 79 -3.97 8.57 1.09
CA ALA A 79 -4.77 9.67 0.53
C ALA A 79 -4.13 10.26 -0.75
N LEU A 80 -2.79 10.40 -0.75
CA LEU A 80 -2.04 10.82 -1.95
C LEU A 80 -2.07 9.75 -3.04
N GLY A 81 -1.97 8.47 -2.69
CA GLY A 81 -2.10 7.35 -3.61
C GLY A 81 -3.45 7.34 -4.32
N TYR A 82 -4.54 7.42 -3.56
CA TYR A 82 -5.90 7.48 -4.12
C TYR A 82 -6.12 8.72 -4.98
N LEU A 83 -5.53 9.85 -4.61
CA LEU A 83 -5.53 11.04 -5.45
C LEU A 83 -4.75 10.82 -6.75
N GLY A 84 -3.60 10.15 -6.68
CA GLY A 84 -2.78 9.78 -7.83
C GLY A 84 -3.54 8.87 -8.81
N LEU A 85 -4.19 7.82 -8.30
CA LEU A 85 -4.99 6.88 -9.10
C LEU A 85 -6.12 7.55 -9.89
N ARG A 86 -6.54 8.75 -9.49
CA ARG A 86 -7.50 9.54 -10.25
C ARG A 86 -6.94 10.07 -11.57
N TYR A 87 -5.62 10.32 -11.61
CA TYR A 87 -4.97 11.06 -12.70
C TYR A 87 -4.01 10.23 -13.55
N ILE A 88 -3.52 9.10 -13.05
CA ILE A 88 -2.56 8.25 -13.75
C ILE A 88 -3.01 6.78 -13.75
N GLU A 89 -2.45 6.01 -14.67
CA GLU A 89 -2.68 4.57 -14.79
C GLU A 89 -2.21 3.82 -13.54
N LEU A 90 -2.87 2.70 -13.26
CA LEU A 90 -2.49 1.83 -12.14
C LEU A 90 -1.10 1.24 -12.37
N SER A 91 -0.80 0.81 -13.60
CA SER A 91 0.51 0.27 -13.98
C SER A 91 1.66 1.24 -13.78
N VAL A 92 1.40 2.55 -13.78
CA VAL A 92 2.41 3.60 -13.51
C VAL A 92 2.46 3.96 -12.03
N SER A 93 1.29 4.16 -11.40
CA SER A 93 1.21 4.64 -10.02
C SER A 93 1.72 3.61 -9.03
N SER A 94 1.27 2.35 -9.17
CA SER A 94 1.57 1.31 -8.19
C SER A 94 3.07 1.00 -8.06
N PRO A 95 3.86 0.82 -9.15
CA PRO A 95 5.29 0.60 -9.00
C PRO A 95 6.07 1.77 -8.38
N ILE A 96 5.66 3.03 -8.65
CA ILE A 96 6.33 4.19 -8.05
C ILE A 96 6.01 4.29 -6.55
N CYS A 97 4.75 4.09 -6.17
CA CYS A 97 4.35 4.05 -4.76
C CYS A 97 5.13 2.97 -4.00
N ASN A 98 5.23 1.79 -4.59
CA ASN A 98 5.80 0.60 -3.97
C ASN A 98 7.34 0.53 -3.99
N ALA A 99 8.02 1.46 -4.64
CA ALA A 99 9.46 1.64 -4.43
C ALA A 99 9.82 1.94 -2.96
N SER A 100 8.82 2.24 -2.11
CA SER A 100 8.94 2.36 -0.65
C SER A 100 9.57 1.13 0.00
N GLY A 101 9.23 -0.08 -0.42
CA GLY A 101 9.85 -1.32 0.10
C GLY A 101 11.36 -1.38 -0.12
N ALA A 102 11.85 -0.87 -1.25
CA ALA A 102 13.29 -0.76 -1.49
C ALA A 102 13.95 0.29 -0.55
N LEU A 103 13.26 1.41 -0.31
CA LEU A 103 13.74 2.41 0.66
C LEU A 103 13.77 1.85 2.08
N VAL A 104 12.77 1.07 2.49
CA VAL A 104 12.73 0.39 3.79
C VAL A 104 13.91 -0.57 3.92
N ALA A 105 14.16 -1.40 2.91
CA ALA A 105 15.31 -2.31 2.93
C ALA A 105 16.63 -1.56 3.09
N VAL A 106 16.83 -0.46 2.34
CA VAL A 106 18.02 0.38 2.48
C VAL A 106 18.12 0.99 3.87
N LEU A 107 17.04 1.52 4.42
CA LEU A 107 17.01 2.07 5.78
C LEU A 107 17.34 0.98 6.82
N THR A 108 16.77 -0.21 6.67
CA THR A 108 17.06 -1.33 7.57
C THR A 108 18.54 -1.70 7.53
N PHE A 109 19.14 -1.83 6.35
CA PHE A 109 20.56 -2.13 6.22
C PHE A 109 21.47 -1.03 6.79
N LEU A 110 21.06 0.23 6.70
CA LEU A 110 21.84 1.35 7.26
C LEU A 110 21.77 1.44 8.79
N PHE A 111 20.63 1.11 9.40
CA PHE A 111 20.40 1.28 10.83
C PHE A 111 20.52 -0.01 11.64
N VAL A 112 20.26 -1.17 11.05
CA VAL A 112 20.34 -2.48 11.72
C VAL A 112 21.63 -3.23 11.33
N GLY A 113 22.10 -3.07 10.08
CA GLY A 113 23.29 -3.73 9.56
C GLY A 113 23.01 -4.83 8.55
N LEU A 114 24.06 -5.41 8.01
CA LEU A 114 24.01 -6.46 6.97
C LEU A 114 24.47 -7.82 7.50
N ASP A 115 25.04 -7.88 8.69
CA ASP A 115 25.81 -9.02 9.18
C ASP A 115 24.94 -10.29 9.40
N ASP A 116 23.65 -10.09 9.62
CA ASP A 116 22.68 -11.19 9.85
C ASP A 116 22.10 -11.76 8.55
N TYR A 117 22.39 -11.15 7.39
CA TYR A 117 21.83 -11.57 6.11
C TYR A 117 22.82 -12.39 5.28
N SER A 118 22.38 -13.57 4.81
CA SER A 118 23.16 -14.35 3.86
C SER A 118 23.32 -13.64 2.52
N PRO A 119 24.40 -13.88 1.75
CA PRO A 119 24.58 -13.29 0.41
C PRO A 119 23.40 -13.62 -0.54
N LEU A 120 22.75 -14.77 -0.34
CA LEU A 120 21.60 -15.17 -1.15
C LEU A 120 20.35 -14.38 -0.77
N ALA A 121 20.15 -14.09 0.53
CA ALA A 121 19.08 -13.19 0.99
C ALA A 121 19.24 -11.77 0.43
N LEU A 122 20.46 -11.23 0.47
CA LEU A 122 20.77 -9.91 -0.10
C LEU A 122 20.51 -9.86 -1.61
N LEU A 123 20.90 -10.93 -2.35
CA LEU A 123 20.59 -11.04 -3.77
C LEU A 123 19.08 -11.06 -4.01
N ALA A 124 18.31 -11.81 -3.22
CA ALA A 124 16.87 -11.91 -3.35
C ALA A 124 16.17 -10.56 -3.13
N VAL A 125 16.57 -9.84 -2.07
CA VAL A 125 16.10 -8.47 -1.80
C VAL A 125 16.45 -7.53 -2.97
N ALA A 126 17.69 -7.60 -3.48
CA ALA A 126 18.12 -6.77 -4.60
C ALA A 126 17.31 -7.06 -5.88
N LEU A 127 17.00 -8.33 -6.17
CA LEU A 127 16.16 -8.71 -7.32
C LEU A 127 14.74 -8.14 -7.19
N ALA A 128 14.11 -8.25 -6.01
CA ALA A 128 12.79 -7.70 -5.77
C ALA A 128 12.79 -6.16 -5.91
N CYS A 129 13.74 -5.47 -5.25
CA CYS A 129 13.86 -4.01 -5.30
C CYS A 129 14.14 -3.49 -6.72
N VAL A 130 15.08 -4.09 -7.44
CA VAL A 130 15.39 -3.73 -8.84
C VAL A 130 14.19 -3.96 -9.74
N GLY A 131 13.45 -5.05 -9.54
CA GLY A 131 12.22 -5.33 -10.29
C GLY A 131 11.13 -4.27 -10.04
N VAL A 132 10.88 -3.90 -8.79
CA VAL A 132 9.88 -2.88 -8.41
C VAL A 132 10.25 -1.51 -8.98
N ILE A 133 11.49 -1.04 -8.74
CA ILE A 133 11.98 0.22 -9.27
C ILE A 133 12.01 0.18 -10.81
N GLY A 134 12.41 -0.96 -11.38
CA GLY A 134 12.46 -1.17 -12.81
C GLY A 134 11.08 -1.06 -13.48
N LEU A 135 10.00 -1.53 -12.84
CA LEU A 135 8.64 -1.29 -13.33
C LEU A 135 8.35 0.20 -13.44
N GLY A 136 8.62 0.98 -12.39
CA GLY A 136 8.42 2.43 -12.41
C GLY A 136 9.25 3.13 -13.50
N VAL A 137 10.50 2.70 -13.73
CA VAL A 137 11.37 3.23 -14.80
C VAL A 137 10.82 2.88 -16.18
N VAL A 138 10.39 1.62 -16.39
CA VAL A 138 9.80 1.19 -17.67
C VAL A 138 8.62 2.06 -18.04
N ASP A 139 7.70 2.30 -17.09
CA ASP A 139 6.54 3.13 -17.34
C ASP A 139 6.88 4.61 -17.59
N SER A 140 7.89 5.14 -16.89
CA SER A 140 8.30 6.55 -17.06
C SER A 140 9.02 6.82 -18.38
N THR A 141 9.65 5.79 -18.96
CA THR A 141 10.47 5.90 -20.19
C THR A 141 9.74 5.44 -21.45
N GLU A 142 8.51 4.96 -21.37
CA GLU A 142 7.75 4.51 -22.53
C GLU A 142 7.35 5.63 -23.48
N ASP A 143 7.32 5.29 -24.77
CA ASP A 143 6.92 6.19 -25.85
C ASP A 143 5.53 6.80 -25.62
N SER A 144 5.41 8.09 -25.97
CA SER A 144 4.17 8.86 -25.85
C SER A 144 2.98 8.25 -26.60
N GLU A 145 3.23 7.52 -27.70
CA GLU A 145 2.19 6.83 -28.47
C GLU A 145 1.62 5.62 -27.73
N LEU A 146 2.50 4.81 -27.12
CA LEU A 146 2.08 3.65 -26.33
C LEU A 146 1.34 4.12 -25.06
N ARG A 147 1.80 5.19 -24.46
CA ARG A 147 1.17 5.82 -23.31
C ARG A 147 -0.20 6.40 -23.65
N ALA A 148 -0.32 7.08 -24.79
CA ALA A 148 -1.61 7.59 -25.28
C ALA A 148 -2.61 6.46 -25.60
N ALA A 149 -2.11 5.30 -26.10
CA ALA A 149 -2.94 4.14 -26.35
C ALA A 149 -3.41 3.41 -25.07
N ARG A 150 -2.77 3.65 -23.92
CA ARG A 150 -3.18 3.14 -22.60
C ARG A 150 -4.17 4.06 -21.92
N GLN A 151 -4.01 5.35 -22.12
CA GLN A 151 -4.86 6.38 -21.52
C GLN A 151 -6.27 6.23 -22.07
N GLN A 152 -7.20 5.80 -21.25
CA GLN A 152 -8.62 5.91 -21.56
C GLN A 152 -9.00 7.38 -21.58
N ALA A 153 -9.66 7.80 -22.67
CA ALA A 153 -10.11 9.16 -22.81
C ALA A 153 -10.97 9.59 -21.60
N GLY A 154 -10.54 10.57 -20.88
CA GLY A 154 -11.42 11.26 -19.96
C GLY A 154 -10.82 11.86 -18.71
N ASN A 155 -9.79 11.31 -18.09
CA ASN A 155 -9.41 11.77 -16.75
C ASN A 155 -7.95 12.11 -16.50
N TYR A 156 -7.09 11.98 -17.46
CA TYR A 156 -5.66 12.19 -17.27
C TYR A 156 -5.23 13.65 -17.47
N LYS A 157 -5.92 14.58 -16.78
CA LYS A 157 -5.61 16.02 -16.84
C LYS A 157 -4.15 16.31 -16.51
N TYR A 158 -3.55 15.49 -15.65
CA TYR A 158 -2.17 15.64 -15.18
C TYR A 158 -1.20 14.58 -15.71
N ALA A 159 -1.62 13.70 -16.60
CA ALA A 159 -0.78 12.61 -17.11
C ALA A 159 0.55 13.04 -17.73
N LYS A 160 0.65 14.30 -18.20
CA LYS A 160 1.87 14.94 -18.72
C LYS A 160 2.45 15.98 -17.75
N SER A 161 1.90 16.11 -16.55
CA SER A 161 2.33 17.09 -15.55
C SER A 161 3.27 16.41 -14.53
N TRP A 162 4.26 17.16 -14.06
CA TRP A 162 5.11 16.74 -12.94
C TRP A 162 4.30 16.36 -11.68
N VAL A 163 3.12 16.95 -11.48
CA VAL A 163 2.21 16.65 -10.36
C VAL A 163 1.77 15.19 -10.39
N ALA A 164 1.56 14.61 -11.58
CA ALA A 164 1.15 13.21 -11.70
C ALA A 164 2.20 12.23 -11.13
N ILE A 165 3.48 12.57 -11.28
CA ILE A 165 4.59 11.77 -10.75
C ILE A 165 4.91 12.15 -9.30
N ALA A 166 4.73 13.41 -8.92
CA ALA A 166 4.99 13.87 -7.57
C ALA A 166 4.09 13.20 -6.51
N LEU A 167 2.84 12.87 -6.85
CA LEU A 167 1.91 12.20 -5.93
C LEU A 167 2.38 10.80 -5.52
N PRO A 168 2.67 9.86 -6.45
CA PRO A 168 3.16 8.55 -6.08
C PRO A 168 4.57 8.58 -5.47
N VAL A 169 5.43 9.55 -5.84
CA VAL A 169 6.73 9.74 -5.17
C VAL A 169 6.55 10.22 -3.73
N ALA A 170 5.65 11.15 -3.47
CA ALA A 170 5.34 11.58 -2.10
C ALA A 170 4.74 10.44 -1.28
N TYR A 171 3.84 9.64 -1.88
CA TYR A 171 3.38 8.38 -1.28
C TYR A 171 4.57 7.51 -0.88
N CYS A 172 5.44 7.18 -1.83
CA CYS A 172 6.60 6.30 -1.61
C CYS A 172 7.46 6.74 -0.41
N ILE A 173 7.74 8.03 -0.29
CA ILE A 173 8.55 8.57 0.81
C ILE A 173 7.81 8.45 2.16
N LEU A 174 6.54 8.82 2.21
CA LEU A 174 5.73 8.76 3.44
C LEU A 174 5.50 7.31 3.88
N ASP A 175 5.26 6.43 2.94
CA ASP A 175 5.04 5.00 3.17
C ASP A 175 6.31 4.32 3.71
N ALA A 176 7.47 4.59 3.09
CA ALA A 176 8.74 4.09 3.59
C ALA A 176 9.07 4.59 5.00
N ALA A 177 8.81 5.87 5.27
CA ALA A 177 8.99 6.44 6.60
C ALA A 177 8.00 5.83 7.60
N GLY A 178 6.75 5.59 7.18
CA GLY A 178 5.72 4.90 7.96
C GLY A 178 6.14 3.48 8.33
N THR A 179 6.54 2.68 7.34
CA THR A 179 6.93 1.27 7.55
C THR A 179 8.16 1.14 8.46
N PHE A 180 9.16 2.01 8.27
CA PHE A 180 10.33 1.99 9.14
C PHE A 180 10.00 2.43 10.57
N ALA A 181 9.15 3.46 10.73
CA ALA A 181 8.68 3.92 12.04
C ALA A 181 7.77 2.88 12.72
N ASP A 182 6.92 2.21 11.95
CA ASP A 182 5.99 1.18 12.40
C ASP A 182 6.74 0.03 13.07
N ASN A 183 7.74 -0.53 12.40
CA ASN A 183 8.57 -1.57 12.96
C ASN A 183 9.19 -1.15 14.32
N ARG A 184 9.67 0.10 14.44
CA ARG A 184 10.23 0.63 15.68
C ARG A 184 9.19 0.83 16.79
N VAL A 185 7.99 1.25 16.43
CA VAL A 185 6.88 1.42 17.38
C VAL A 185 6.36 0.06 17.84
N LEU A 186 6.29 -0.94 16.95
CA LEU A 186 5.94 -2.32 17.32
C LEU A 186 6.94 -2.91 18.32
N GLU A 187 8.25 -2.70 18.10
CA GLU A 187 9.30 -3.11 19.03
C GLU A 187 9.09 -2.48 20.43
N GLN A 188 8.74 -1.18 20.49
CA GLN A 188 8.45 -0.51 21.76
C GLN A 188 7.17 -1.01 22.42
N LEU A 189 6.12 -1.30 21.65
CA LEU A 189 4.86 -1.81 22.17
C LEU A 189 5.00 -3.24 22.70
N SER A 190 5.86 -4.06 22.11
CA SER A 190 6.11 -5.44 22.56
C SER A 190 6.65 -5.53 24.00
N GLU A 191 7.27 -4.46 24.51
CA GLU A 191 7.76 -4.41 25.89
C GLU A 191 6.64 -4.18 26.91
N VAL A 192 5.47 -3.65 26.49
CA VAL A 192 4.40 -3.20 27.40
C VAL A 192 3.04 -3.86 27.16
N VAL A 193 2.85 -4.50 26.00
CA VAL A 193 1.59 -5.12 25.60
C VAL A 193 1.88 -6.52 25.05
N GLU A 194 1.21 -7.54 25.57
CA GLU A 194 1.43 -8.94 25.17
C GLU A 194 0.99 -9.19 23.71
N ASP A 195 -0.18 -8.69 23.32
CA ASP A 195 -0.71 -8.78 21.96
C ASP A 195 -0.56 -7.40 21.27
N TYR A 196 0.70 -6.98 21.10
CA TYR A 196 1.03 -5.63 20.61
C TYR A 196 0.68 -5.42 19.14
N GLU A 197 0.75 -6.47 18.30
CA GLU A 197 0.38 -6.38 16.89
C GLU A 197 -1.11 -6.07 16.72
N ALA A 198 -1.97 -6.81 17.42
CA ALA A 198 -3.41 -6.56 17.39
C ALA A 198 -3.75 -5.19 17.96
N SER A 199 -3.09 -4.78 19.04
CA SER A 199 -3.27 -3.47 19.67
C SER A 199 -2.83 -2.32 18.74
N ALA A 200 -1.70 -2.46 18.06
CA ALA A 200 -1.19 -1.50 17.08
C ALA A 200 -2.12 -1.42 15.85
N ASN A 201 -2.55 -2.57 15.33
CA ASN A 201 -3.49 -2.63 14.22
C ASN A 201 -4.82 -1.95 14.57
N ALA A 202 -5.40 -2.23 15.75
CA ALA A 202 -6.62 -1.58 16.22
C ALA A 202 -6.43 -0.06 16.38
N ALA A 203 -5.28 0.40 16.88
CA ALA A 203 -4.97 1.83 16.99
C ALA A 203 -4.90 2.51 15.62
N TYR A 204 -4.27 1.88 14.62
CA TYR A 204 -4.23 2.35 13.26
C TYR A 204 -5.64 2.44 12.64
N GLU A 205 -6.41 1.38 12.73
CA GLU A 205 -7.76 1.29 12.18
C GLU A 205 -8.73 2.31 12.78
N LEU A 206 -8.65 2.55 14.11
CA LEU A 206 -9.42 3.61 14.77
C LEU A 206 -9.01 5.01 14.30
N THR A 207 -7.72 5.23 14.07
CA THR A 207 -7.23 6.51 13.51
C THR A 207 -7.72 6.70 12.08
N PHE A 208 -7.75 5.63 11.29
CA PHE A 208 -8.30 5.67 9.93
C PHE A 208 -9.82 5.91 9.94
N LEU A 209 -10.55 5.33 10.88
CA LEU A 209 -11.98 5.63 11.08
C LEU A 209 -12.20 7.11 11.38
N PHE A 210 -11.34 7.71 12.23
CA PHE A 210 -11.41 9.14 12.49
C PHE A 210 -11.18 9.96 11.21
N ALA A 211 -10.18 9.61 10.39
CA ALA A 211 -9.94 10.25 9.09
C ALA A 211 -11.15 10.09 8.15
N ALA A 212 -11.80 8.92 8.15
CA ALA A 212 -13.02 8.69 7.38
C ALA A 212 -14.17 9.61 7.82
N VAL A 213 -14.34 9.83 9.13
CA VAL A 213 -15.36 10.76 9.67
C VAL A 213 -15.07 12.19 9.22
N VAL A 214 -13.81 12.63 9.26
CA VAL A 214 -13.39 13.96 8.76
C VAL A 214 -13.71 14.09 7.27
N CYS A 215 -13.35 13.09 6.47
CA CYS A 215 -13.67 13.06 5.03
C CYS A 215 -15.18 13.06 4.78
N PHE A 216 -15.96 12.32 5.56
CA PHE A 216 -17.41 12.30 5.46
C PHE A 216 -18.02 13.69 5.73
N ILE A 217 -17.62 14.33 6.82
CA ILE A 217 -18.07 15.69 7.13
C ILE A 217 -17.74 16.64 5.99
N TYR A 218 -16.51 16.58 5.47
CA TYR A 218 -16.09 17.45 4.38
C TYR A 218 -16.88 17.19 3.09
N VAL A 219 -16.97 15.93 2.64
CA VAL A 219 -17.56 15.56 1.35
C VAL A 219 -19.08 15.66 1.38
N VAL A 220 -19.72 15.04 2.41
CA VAL A 220 -21.18 14.90 2.44
C VAL A 220 -21.85 16.11 3.08
N VAL A 221 -21.33 16.61 4.22
CA VAL A 221 -21.97 17.70 4.96
C VAL A 221 -21.60 19.07 4.37
N ILE A 222 -20.29 19.34 4.15
CA ILE A 222 -19.83 20.66 3.69
C ILE A 222 -20.00 20.81 2.19
N LYS A 223 -19.51 19.83 1.39
CA LYS A 223 -19.59 19.88 -0.08
C LYS A 223 -20.91 19.40 -0.63
N LYS A 224 -21.75 18.76 0.20
CA LYS A 224 -23.09 18.22 -0.17
C LYS A 224 -23.02 17.27 -1.37
N ASP A 225 -21.89 16.57 -1.52
CA ASP A 225 -21.73 15.57 -2.57
C ASP A 225 -22.45 14.27 -2.18
N ARG A 226 -23.02 13.60 -3.18
CA ARG A 226 -23.86 12.40 -2.96
C ARG A 226 -23.01 11.15 -2.99
N LEU A 227 -23.37 10.21 -2.12
CA LEU A 227 -22.87 8.83 -2.18
C LEU A 227 -23.79 8.02 -3.10
N VAL A 228 -23.25 7.53 -4.20
CA VAL A 228 -23.98 6.73 -5.19
C VAL A 228 -23.56 5.27 -5.03
N PRO A 229 -24.43 4.34 -4.56
CA PRO A 229 -24.03 2.98 -4.21
C PRO A 229 -23.23 2.25 -5.29
N LYS A 230 -23.60 2.41 -6.56
CA LYS A 230 -22.90 1.78 -7.69
C LYS A 230 -21.48 2.30 -7.86
N MET A 231 -21.22 3.56 -7.53
CA MET A 231 -19.87 4.18 -7.61
C MET A 231 -19.05 3.90 -6.35
N GLU A 232 -19.73 3.67 -5.23
CA GLU A 232 -19.05 3.38 -3.96
C GLU A 232 -18.71 1.89 -3.82
N ALA A 233 -19.47 0.97 -4.40
CA ALA A 233 -19.24 -0.47 -4.24
C ALA A 233 -17.80 -0.92 -4.54
N PRO A 234 -17.12 -0.50 -5.62
CA PRO A 234 -15.72 -0.85 -5.85
C PRO A 234 -14.80 -0.35 -4.72
N LYS A 235 -15.07 0.85 -4.17
CA LYS A 235 -14.27 1.42 -3.07
C LYS A 235 -14.35 0.54 -1.81
N TYR A 236 -15.54 0.04 -1.48
CA TYR A 236 -15.72 -0.86 -0.33
C TYR A 236 -15.07 -2.24 -0.56
N ILE A 237 -15.11 -2.78 -1.79
CA ILE A 237 -14.38 -4.02 -2.11
C ILE A 237 -12.88 -3.80 -1.94
N GLY A 238 -12.34 -2.69 -2.45
CA GLY A 238 -10.95 -2.30 -2.24
C GLY A 238 -10.61 -2.14 -0.75
N ALA A 239 -11.51 -1.53 0.03
CA ALA A 239 -11.35 -1.35 1.46
C ALA A 239 -11.29 -2.67 2.24
N VAL A 240 -12.09 -3.67 1.86
CA VAL A 240 -12.01 -5.03 2.46
C VAL A 240 -10.66 -5.67 2.15
N CYS A 241 -10.20 -5.59 0.91
CA CYS A 241 -8.87 -6.08 0.54
C CYS A 241 -7.76 -5.33 1.30
N GLU A 242 -7.89 -4.00 1.45
CA GLU A 242 -6.95 -3.17 2.19
C GLU A 242 -6.85 -3.59 3.65
N THR A 243 -7.99 -3.74 4.33
CA THR A 243 -8.06 -4.15 5.74
C THR A 243 -7.46 -5.54 5.96
N ALA A 244 -7.78 -6.50 5.08
CA ALA A 244 -7.22 -7.86 5.16
C ALA A 244 -5.70 -7.85 4.91
N GLY A 245 -5.22 -7.02 3.98
CA GLY A 245 -3.80 -6.83 3.72
C GLY A 245 -3.08 -6.21 4.92
N GLN A 246 -3.66 -5.18 5.51
CA GLN A 246 -3.12 -4.50 6.69
C GLN A 246 -2.99 -5.45 7.89
N PHE A 247 -4.01 -6.27 8.14
CA PHE A 247 -3.95 -7.27 9.19
C PHE A 247 -2.78 -8.25 8.99
N ALA A 248 -2.59 -8.79 7.79
CA ALA A 248 -1.45 -9.67 7.51
C ALA A 248 -0.10 -8.93 7.57
N TYR A 249 -0.08 -7.67 7.12
CA TYR A 249 1.10 -6.83 7.08
C TYR A 249 1.70 -6.59 8.47
N ILE A 250 0.87 -6.20 9.47
CA ILE A 250 1.37 -5.82 10.79
C ILE A 250 2.12 -6.99 11.46
N TYR A 251 1.61 -8.22 11.31
CA TYR A 251 2.28 -9.43 11.82
C TYR A 251 3.51 -9.81 10.98
N ALA A 252 3.58 -9.42 9.71
CA ALA A 252 4.76 -9.69 8.89
C ALA A 252 5.94 -8.78 9.25
N ILE A 253 5.67 -7.50 9.55
CA ILE A 253 6.72 -6.51 9.86
C ILE A 253 7.10 -6.46 11.33
N SER A 254 6.33 -7.08 12.23
CA SER A 254 6.70 -7.21 13.64
C SER A 254 7.95 -8.07 13.81
N ASP A 255 8.22 -8.96 12.85
CA ASP A 255 9.48 -9.72 12.80
C ASP A 255 10.63 -8.83 12.32
N THR A 256 11.29 -8.16 13.28
CA THR A 256 12.38 -7.22 13.03
C THR A 256 13.57 -7.84 12.30
N ALA A 257 13.84 -9.14 12.56
CA ALA A 257 14.93 -9.85 11.90
C ALA A 257 14.71 -10.03 10.39
N HIS A 258 13.46 -10.03 9.94
CA HIS A 258 13.12 -10.26 8.54
C HIS A 258 12.55 -9.01 7.83
N LEU A 259 12.52 -7.84 8.48
CA LEU A 259 11.95 -6.61 7.92
C LEU A 259 12.54 -6.25 6.55
N ALA A 260 13.86 -6.39 6.38
CA ALA A 260 14.55 -6.10 5.12
C ALA A 260 14.13 -7.04 3.97
N MET A 261 13.52 -8.19 4.27
CA MET A 261 12.97 -9.13 3.30
C MET A 261 11.45 -8.99 3.17
N SER A 262 10.72 -8.83 4.28
CA SER A 262 9.26 -8.72 4.26
C SER A 262 8.78 -7.45 3.53
N ALA A 263 9.39 -6.31 3.78
CA ALA A 263 8.99 -5.06 3.14
C ALA A 263 9.10 -5.08 1.59
N PRO A 264 10.19 -5.56 0.96
CA PRO A 264 10.25 -5.73 -0.50
C PRO A 264 9.27 -6.78 -1.05
N ILE A 265 9.00 -7.88 -0.33
CA ILE A 265 7.99 -8.86 -0.75
C ILE A 265 6.62 -8.17 -0.79
N ILE A 266 6.24 -7.52 0.28
CA ILE A 266 4.95 -6.82 0.39
C ILE A 266 4.84 -5.75 -0.70
N ALA A 267 5.83 -4.87 -0.83
CA ALA A 267 5.87 -3.82 -1.86
C ALA A 267 5.79 -4.38 -3.29
N SER A 268 6.15 -5.65 -3.48
CA SER A 268 6.02 -6.35 -4.77
C SER A 268 4.56 -6.58 -5.20
N TYR A 269 3.56 -6.18 -4.39
CA TYR A 269 2.17 -6.22 -4.81
C TYR A 269 1.92 -5.39 -6.07
N CYS A 270 2.76 -4.40 -6.37
CA CYS A 270 2.71 -3.66 -7.62
C CYS A 270 2.85 -4.57 -8.86
N ALA A 271 3.62 -5.65 -8.80
CA ALA A 271 3.71 -6.61 -9.90
C ALA A 271 2.36 -7.27 -10.18
N ALA A 272 1.65 -7.68 -9.12
CA ALA A 272 0.30 -8.21 -9.25
C ALA A 272 -0.68 -7.12 -9.71
N SER A 273 -0.59 -5.89 -9.19
CA SER A 273 -1.40 -4.75 -9.63
C SER A 273 -1.22 -4.45 -11.12
N VAL A 274 0.01 -4.50 -11.63
CA VAL A 274 0.30 -4.36 -13.07
C VAL A 274 -0.32 -5.50 -13.88
N LEU A 275 -0.29 -6.74 -13.40
CA LEU A 275 -0.98 -7.85 -14.06
C LEU A 275 -2.50 -7.69 -14.03
N TRP A 276 -3.07 -7.24 -12.90
CA TRP A 276 -4.51 -6.95 -12.80
C TRP A 276 -4.92 -5.80 -13.72
N SER A 277 -4.08 -4.77 -13.87
CA SER A 277 -4.34 -3.68 -14.79
C SER A 277 -4.44 -4.19 -16.24
N ARG A 278 -3.60 -5.14 -16.63
CA ARG A 278 -3.66 -5.80 -17.94
C ARG A 278 -4.94 -6.60 -18.12
N ILE A 279 -5.35 -7.38 -17.13
CA ILE A 279 -6.47 -8.31 -17.23
C ILE A 279 -7.81 -7.55 -17.15
N PHE A 280 -7.98 -6.71 -16.16
CA PHE A 280 -9.27 -6.09 -15.81
C PHE A 280 -9.45 -4.67 -16.39
N LEU A 281 -8.37 -3.88 -16.45
CA LEU A 281 -8.41 -2.52 -16.99
C LEU A 281 -7.99 -2.45 -18.46
N LYS A 282 -7.48 -3.58 -19.01
CA LYS A 282 -7.02 -3.73 -20.41
C LYS A 282 -5.86 -2.78 -20.77
N GLU A 283 -5.07 -2.40 -19.77
CA GLU A 283 -3.83 -1.63 -19.99
C GLU A 283 -2.83 -2.48 -20.80
N LYS A 284 -2.09 -1.85 -21.72
CA LYS A 284 -1.10 -2.56 -22.55
C LYS A 284 0.23 -2.60 -21.80
N LEU A 285 0.82 -3.79 -21.71
CA LEU A 285 2.14 -3.99 -21.11
C LEU A 285 3.16 -4.34 -22.21
N SER A 286 4.38 -3.81 -22.07
CA SER A 286 5.52 -4.19 -22.93
C SER A 286 6.24 -5.41 -22.35
N TRP A 287 7.12 -6.03 -23.15
CA TRP A 287 7.96 -7.15 -22.69
C TRP A 287 8.85 -6.77 -21.48
N LYS A 288 9.22 -5.48 -21.37
CA LYS A 288 10.02 -4.96 -20.26
C LYS A 288 9.30 -5.09 -18.91
N HIS A 289 7.98 -4.89 -18.88
CA HIS A 289 7.17 -5.12 -17.67
C HIS A 289 7.26 -6.57 -17.22
N TYR A 290 7.12 -7.53 -18.15
CA TYR A 290 7.22 -8.95 -17.83
C TYR A 290 8.62 -9.35 -17.35
N ALA A 291 9.69 -8.73 -17.90
CA ALA A 291 11.05 -8.94 -17.42
C ALA A 291 11.23 -8.44 -15.97
N MET A 292 10.69 -7.28 -15.63
CA MET A 292 10.74 -6.75 -14.25
C MET A 292 9.92 -7.60 -13.28
N ILE A 293 8.73 -8.03 -13.69
CA ILE A 293 7.89 -8.96 -12.91
C ILE A 293 8.64 -10.27 -12.65
N LEU A 294 9.36 -10.80 -13.64
CA LEU A 294 10.15 -12.01 -13.45
C LEU A 294 11.27 -11.83 -12.42
N LEU A 295 11.95 -10.67 -12.40
CA LEU A 295 12.94 -10.36 -11.37
C LEU A 295 12.31 -10.35 -9.97
N ILE A 296 11.15 -9.70 -9.81
CA ILE A 296 10.40 -9.66 -8.55
C ILE A 296 10.07 -11.09 -8.09
N VAL A 297 9.45 -11.89 -8.96
CA VAL A 297 9.06 -13.27 -8.65
C VAL A 297 10.27 -14.10 -8.26
N SER A 298 11.40 -13.95 -8.98
CA SER A 298 12.63 -14.65 -8.65
C SER A 298 13.15 -14.28 -7.25
N GLY A 299 13.14 -13.00 -6.89
CA GLY A 299 13.50 -12.56 -5.55
C GLY A 299 12.59 -13.16 -4.47
N ILE A 300 11.26 -13.10 -4.66
CA ILE A 300 10.29 -13.68 -3.73
C ILE A 300 10.49 -15.18 -3.55
N VAL A 301 10.69 -15.92 -4.65
CA VAL A 301 10.92 -17.38 -4.59
C VAL A 301 12.18 -17.71 -3.81
N ILE A 302 13.28 -16.98 -4.03
CA ILE A 302 14.52 -17.20 -3.27
C ILE A 302 14.29 -16.91 -1.79
N MET A 303 13.61 -15.81 -1.43
CA MET A 303 13.29 -15.48 -0.03
C MET A 303 12.41 -16.56 0.62
N GLY A 304 11.43 -17.09 -0.10
CA GLY A 304 10.59 -18.19 0.38
C GLY A 304 11.34 -19.51 0.60
N VAL A 305 12.33 -19.80 -0.25
CA VAL A 305 13.19 -20.99 -0.06
C VAL A 305 14.13 -20.84 1.14
N LEU A 306 14.53 -19.61 1.46
CA LEU A 306 15.37 -19.33 2.63
C LEU A 306 14.59 -19.36 3.95
N ASP A 307 13.27 -19.20 3.91
CA ASP A 307 12.37 -19.29 5.08
C ASP A 307 12.03 -20.76 5.47
N LEU A 308 12.28 -21.72 4.56
CA LEU A 308 12.06 -23.17 4.77
C LEU A 308 13.25 -23.83 5.46
#